data_bdf6d9080c1b68b02df54eaa98c19b97
#
_entry.id   bdf6d9080c1b68b02df54eaa98c19b97
#
_cell.length_a   1.000
_cell.length_b   1.000
_cell.length_c   1.000
_cell.angle_alpha   90.00
_cell.angle_beta   90.00
_cell.angle_gamma   90.00
#
_symmetry.space_group_name_H-M   'P 1'
#
loop_
_entity.id
_entity.type
_entity.pdbx_description
1 polymer ?
#
loop_
_entity_poly.entity_id
_entity_poly.type
_entity_poly.pdbx_seq_one_letter_code
_entity_poly.pdbx_strand_id
1 'polypeptide(L)'
;MSGASALPIVDGATRLFGIIGDPIVQVGSPRLYTERFRAAGRNAILVPFHVPPDRFEETIRGLKALANLDGLVITVPYKARIVPFVDRLMAMGEKVG
;
A
#
# COMPACT_ATOMS: atom_id res chain seq x y z
N MET A 1 -6.48 27.41 8.67
CA MET A 1 -6.17 26.93 8.34
C MET A 1 -6.34 26.01 7.51
N SER A 2 -6.70 26.08 6.82
CA SER A 2 -6.87 25.08 5.97
C SER A 2 -5.76 24.20 5.82
N GLY A 3 -4.66 24.59 6.27
CA GLY A 3 -3.53 23.73 6.17
C GLY A 3 -3.75 22.40 6.77
N ALA A 4 -4.59 22.33 7.75
CA ALA A 4 -4.86 21.06 8.38
C ALA A 4 -5.42 20.05 7.40
N SER A 5 -6.10 20.52 6.37
CA SER A 5 -6.69 19.58 5.43
C SER A 5 -5.66 18.95 4.52
N ALA A 6 -4.43 19.43 4.54
CA ALA A 6 -3.39 18.86 3.69
C ALA A 6 -2.91 17.52 4.18
N LEU A 7 -3.13 17.16 5.43
CA LEU A 7 -2.66 15.92 5.98
C LEU A 7 -3.83 15.00 6.28
N PRO A 8 -3.69 13.70 6.01
CA PRO A 8 -4.73 12.75 6.36
C PRO A 8 -4.83 12.61 7.87
N ILE A 9 -6.03 12.38 8.33
CA ILE A 9 -6.26 12.05 9.72
C ILE A 9 -6.37 10.55 9.81
N VAL A 10 -5.57 9.96 10.69
CA VAL A 10 -5.51 8.53 10.89
C VAL A 10 -6.07 8.22 12.27
N ASP A 11 -6.97 7.26 12.35
CA ASP A 11 -7.53 6.83 13.62
C ASP A 11 -7.68 5.31 13.61
N GLY A 12 -8.35 4.78 14.63
CA GLY A 12 -8.48 3.33 14.75
C GLY A 12 -9.32 2.68 13.65
N ALA A 13 -10.09 3.45 12.93
CA ALA A 13 -10.91 2.93 11.84
C ALA A 13 -10.26 3.06 10.47
N THR A 14 -9.07 3.62 10.40
CA THR A 14 -8.40 3.85 9.13
C THR A 14 -8.05 2.53 8.47
N ARG A 15 -8.41 2.39 7.19
CA ARG A 15 -8.01 1.23 6.40
C ARG A 15 -6.66 1.47 5.76
N LEU A 16 -5.89 0.42 5.62
CA LEU A 16 -4.51 0.53 5.15
C LEU A 16 -4.36 -0.12 3.79
N PHE A 17 -3.71 0.60 2.90
CA PHE A 17 -3.19 0.06 1.65
C PHE A 17 -1.69 0.27 1.67
N GLY A 18 -0.96 -0.57 0.96
CA GLY A 18 0.49 -0.43 0.92
C GLY A 18 1.03 -0.61 -0.48
N ILE A 19 2.18 -0.02 -0.74
CA ILE A 19 2.92 -0.29 -1.96
C ILE A 19 4.28 -0.85 -1.57
N ILE A 20 4.62 -1.99 -2.16
CA ILE A 20 5.82 -2.73 -1.80
C ILE A 20 6.82 -2.68 -2.94
N GLY A 21 8.05 -2.37 -2.62
CA GLY A 21 9.12 -2.35 -3.61
C GLY A 21 10.48 -2.16 -2.96
N ASP A 22 11.50 -2.14 -3.81
CA ASP A 22 12.88 -1.90 -3.37
C ASP A 22 13.69 -1.42 -4.56
N PRO A 23 14.08 -0.16 -4.59
CA PRO A 23 13.79 0.90 -3.62
C PRO A 23 12.36 1.40 -3.75
N ILE A 24 11.90 2.17 -2.77
CA ILE A 24 10.50 2.60 -2.73
C ILE A 24 10.37 4.11 -2.59
N VAL A 25 11.42 4.81 -2.25
CA VAL A 25 11.34 6.21 -1.87
C VAL A 25 10.83 7.12 -3.00
N GLN A 26 11.06 6.73 -4.24
CA GLN A 26 10.71 7.59 -5.37
C GLN A 26 9.28 7.39 -5.88
N VAL A 27 8.52 6.45 -5.33
CA VAL A 27 7.17 6.22 -5.84
C VAL A 27 6.25 7.35 -5.47
N GLY A 28 5.33 7.68 -6.38
CA GLY A 28 4.35 8.75 -6.14
C GLY A 28 2.99 8.25 -5.73
N SER A 29 2.76 6.95 -5.79
CA SER A 29 1.44 6.38 -5.51
C SER A 29 0.92 6.64 -4.10
N PRO A 30 1.74 6.64 -3.05
CA PRO A 30 1.20 6.88 -1.71
C PRO A 30 0.46 8.20 -1.61
N ARG A 31 1.04 9.26 -2.14
CA ARG A 31 0.39 10.56 -2.09
C ARG A 31 -0.85 10.58 -2.96
N LEU A 32 -0.72 10.09 -4.18
CA LEU A 32 -1.81 10.15 -5.14
C LEU A 32 -3.05 9.39 -4.63
N TYR A 33 -2.86 8.16 -4.20
CA TYR A 33 -3.99 7.35 -3.77
C TYR A 33 -4.57 7.82 -2.46
N THR A 34 -3.74 8.28 -1.53
CA THR A 34 -4.25 8.82 -0.28
C THR A 34 -5.12 10.04 -0.53
N GLU A 35 -4.68 10.92 -1.42
CA GLU A 35 -5.50 12.08 -1.78
C GLU A 35 -6.82 11.66 -2.40
N ARG A 36 -6.80 10.63 -3.24
CA ARG A 36 -8.03 10.15 -3.86
C ARG A 36 -8.98 9.51 -2.85
N PHE A 37 -8.45 8.76 -1.90
CA PHE A 37 -9.29 8.22 -0.84
C PHE A 37 -9.99 9.33 -0.09
N ARG A 38 -9.25 10.37 0.25
CA ARG A 38 -9.84 11.48 1.00
C ARG A 38 -10.88 12.23 0.18
N ALA A 39 -10.60 12.45 -1.09
CA ALA A 39 -11.56 13.12 -1.96
C ALA A 39 -12.85 12.32 -2.11
N ALA A 40 -12.76 11.00 -1.99
CA ALA A 40 -13.91 10.12 -2.05
C ALA A 40 -14.58 9.91 -0.69
N GLY A 41 -14.10 10.58 0.34
CA GLY A 41 -14.65 10.45 1.68
C GLY A 41 -14.26 9.15 2.37
N ARG A 42 -13.21 8.49 1.92
CA ARG A 42 -12.78 7.22 2.51
C ARG A 42 -11.70 7.46 3.56
N ASN A 43 -11.85 6.77 4.68
CA ASN A 43 -10.86 6.80 5.76
C ASN A 43 -9.81 5.74 5.47
N ALA A 44 -8.90 6.05 4.55
CA ALA A 44 -7.89 5.11 4.08
C ALA A 44 -6.64 5.85 3.65
N ILE A 45 -5.51 5.17 3.78
CA ILE A 45 -4.22 5.72 3.34
C ILE A 45 -3.45 4.64 2.60
N LEU A 46 -2.56 5.06 1.73
CA LEU A 46 -1.61 4.17 1.07
C LEU A 46 -0.21 4.51 1.58
N VAL A 47 0.49 3.51 2.11
CA VAL A 47 1.79 3.70 2.76
C VAL A 47 2.86 2.95 1.97
N PRO A 48 4.03 3.56 1.75
CA PRO A 48 5.12 2.83 1.09
C PRO A 48 5.80 1.88 2.08
N PHE A 49 6.01 0.66 1.62
CA PHE A 49 6.72 -0.35 2.39
C PHE A 49 8.01 -0.71 1.65
N HIS A 50 9.13 -0.30 2.21
CA HIS A 50 10.42 -0.65 1.65
C HIS A 50 10.81 -2.03 2.17
N VAL A 51 10.76 -3.02 1.30
CA VAL A 51 10.96 -4.40 1.70
C VAL A 51 12.19 -4.95 0.98
N PRO A 52 13.28 -5.20 1.70
CA PRO A 52 14.46 -5.81 1.10
C PRO A 52 14.17 -7.24 0.61
N PRO A 53 14.92 -7.71 -0.39
CA PRO A 53 14.62 -9.03 -0.95
C PRO A 53 14.67 -10.18 0.04
N ASP A 54 15.58 -10.13 1.00
CA ASP A 54 15.70 -11.21 1.98
C ASP A 54 14.64 -11.16 3.06
N ARG A 55 13.81 -10.12 3.07
CA ARG A 55 12.70 -10.01 4.02
C ARG A 55 11.35 -10.13 3.35
N PHE A 56 11.33 -10.44 2.07
CA PHE A 56 10.09 -10.36 1.31
C PHE A 56 9.03 -11.34 1.85
N GLU A 57 9.39 -12.61 1.99
CA GLU A 57 8.39 -13.62 2.35
C GLU A 57 7.80 -13.39 3.73
N GLU A 58 8.66 -13.11 4.70
CA GLU A 58 8.16 -12.90 6.05
C GLU A 58 7.30 -11.65 6.14
N THR A 59 7.66 -10.61 5.37
CA THR A 59 6.90 -9.38 5.36
C THR A 59 5.52 -9.60 4.77
N ILE A 60 5.44 -10.31 3.64
CA ILE A 60 4.16 -10.58 3.01
C ILE A 60 3.26 -11.39 3.94
N ARG A 61 3.81 -12.40 4.59
CA ARG A 61 3.01 -13.22 5.50
C ARG A 61 2.46 -12.40 6.66
N GLY A 62 3.30 -11.51 7.21
CA GLY A 62 2.85 -10.64 8.29
C GLY A 62 1.79 -9.66 7.84
N LEU A 63 1.96 -9.06 6.67
CA LEU A 63 0.98 -8.12 6.15
C LEU A 63 -0.36 -8.78 5.90
N LYS A 64 -0.35 -10.01 5.40
CA LYS A 64 -1.60 -10.72 5.16
C LYS A 64 -2.36 -11.01 6.45
N ALA A 65 -1.69 -11.01 7.57
CA ALA A 65 -2.34 -11.26 8.85
C ALA A 65 -3.01 -10.03 9.44
N LEU A 66 -2.79 -8.85 8.87
CA LEU A 66 -3.42 -7.63 9.37
C LEU A 66 -4.88 -7.58 8.97
N ALA A 67 -5.74 -7.28 9.94
CA ALA A 67 -7.17 -7.23 9.69
C ALA A 67 -7.59 -5.95 8.97
N ASN A 68 -6.80 -4.89 9.07
CA ASN A 68 -7.17 -3.61 8.46
C ASN A 68 -6.36 -3.27 7.22
N LEU A 69 -5.64 -4.24 6.65
CA LEU A 69 -4.95 -4.06 5.38
C LEU A 69 -5.89 -4.50 4.26
N ASP A 70 -6.26 -3.56 3.39
CA ASP A 70 -7.25 -3.83 2.36
C ASP A 70 -6.63 -4.12 1.00
N GLY A 71 -5.39 -3.73 0.77
CA GLY A 71 -4.78 -4.02 -0.52
C GLY A 71 -3.31 -3.66 -0.56
N LEU A 72 -2.62 -4.29 -1.51
CA LEU A 72 -1.21 -4.03 -1.74
C LEU A 72 -1.00 -3.74 -3.21
N VAL A 73 -0.20 -2.72 -3.48
CA VAL A 73 0.32 -2.44 -4.80
C VAL A 73 1.73 -2.99 -4.83
N ILE A 74 2.04 -3.74 -5.85
CA ILE A 74 3.35 -4.38 -5.95
C ILE A 74 4.12 -3.72 -7.09
N THR A 75 5.32 -3.24 -6.78
CA THR A 75 6.17 -2.64 -7.80
C THR A 75 7.50 -3.39 -7.85
N VAL A 76 8.41 -2.92 -8.68
CA VAL A 76 9.67 -3.64 -8.87
C VAL A 76 10.42 -3.78 -7.57
N PRO A 77 11.07 -4.91 -7.35
CA PRO A 77 11.26 -6.02 -8.29
C PRO A 77 10.34 -7.21 -8.00
N TYR A 78 9.20 -6.99 -7.36
CA TYR A 78 8.46 -8.09 -6.73
C TYR A 78 7.21 -8.55 -7.46
N LYS A 79 6.97 -8.06 -8.68
CA LYS A 79 5.73 -8.42 -9.37
C LYS A 79 5.56 -9.92 -9.54
N ALA A 80 6.63 -10.62 -9.88
CA ALA A 80 6.54 -12.06 -10.05
C ALA A 80 6.58 -12.80 -8.72
N ARG A 81 7.34 -12.29 -7.77
CA ARG A 81 7.50 -12.97 -6.49
C ARG A 81 6.24 -12.98 -5.64
N ILE A 82 5.35 -12.01 -5.86
CA ILE A 82 4.15 -11.92 -5.04
C ILE A 82 3.11 -12.98 -5.41
N VAL A 83 3.15 -13.51 -6.62
CA VAL A 83 2.08 -14.37 -7.13
C VAL A 83 1.76 -15.54 -6.20
N PRO A 84 2.76 -16.29 -5.68
CA PRO A 84 2.43 -17.41 -4.80
C PRO A 84 1.80 -17.02 -3.48
N PHE A 85 1.83 -15.74 -3.13
CA PHE A 85 1.39 -15.30 -1.81
C PHE A 85 0.01 -14.67 -1.81
N VAL A 86 -0.61 -14.51 -2.97
CA VAL A 86 -1.91 -13.84 -3.01
C VAL A 86 -2.97 -14.87 -3.32
N ASP A 87 -4.11 -14.73 -2.64
CA ASP A 87 -5.25 -15.59 -2.90
C ASP A 87 -5.93 -15.18 -4.19
N ARG A 88 -5.81 -13.90 -4.52
CA ARG A 88 -6.26 -13.36 -5.79
C ARG A 88 -5.47 -12.09 -6.04
N LEU A 89 -5.24 -11.82 -7.31
CA LEU A 89 -4.50 -10.61 -7.65
C LEU A 89 -5.37 -9.39 -7.47
N MET A 90 -4.77 -8.35 -6.96
CA MET A 90 -5.42 -7.06 -6.84
C MET A 90 -5.34 -6.36 -8.19
N ALA A 91 -6.47 -5.90 -8.69
CA ALA A 91 -6.48 -5.18 -9.95
C ALA A 91 -5.54 -3.98 -9.93
N MET A 92 -5.46 -3.33 -8.79
CA MET A 92 -4.58 -2.19 -8.62
C MET A 92 -3.12 -2.58 -8.84
N GLY A 93 -2.72 -3.71 -8.30
CA GLY A 93 -1.35 -4.19 -8.47
C GLY A 93 -1.03 -4.48 -9.92
N GLU A 94 -1.97 -5.06 -10.63
CA GLU A 94 -1.77 -5.36 -12.03
C GLU A 94 -1.58 -4.10 -12.85
N LYS A 95 -2.37 -3.08 -12.56
CA LYS A 95 -2.28 -1.85 -13.33
C LYS A 95 -1.03 -1.07 -13.06
N VAL A 96 -0.63 -1.04 -11.82
CA VAL A 96 0.55 -0.29 -11.43
C VAL A 96 1.80 -1.06 -11.78
N GLY A 97 1.70 -2.33 -11.76
CA GLY A 97 2.81 -3.20 -12.10
C GLY A 97 3.27 -3.06 -13.53
#